data_30661492aff755d4623d23a0828eb863
#
_entry.id   30661492aff755d4623d23a0828eb863
#
_cell.length_a   1.000
_cell.length_b   1.000
_cell.length_c   1.000
_cell.angle_alpha   90.00
_cell.angle_beta   90.00
_cell.angle_gamma   90.00
#
_symmetry.space_group_name_H-M   'P 1'
#
loop_
_entity.id
_entity.type
_entity.pdbx_description
1 polymer ?
#
loop_
_entity_poly.entity_id
_entity_poly.type
_entity_poly.pdbx_seq_one_letter_code
_entity_poly.pdbx_strand_id
1 'polypeptide(L)'
;MSKTISAAVVIAAVAYAADIPLKVSDVATGAQSHVRLTNAATQPVTAWSLAATTQADGRTHREIYTVDGYLSELTHGLPGAAEHRERLMPGQSRQIPLEPLPAGATVDVIAAVLDDGTAVGDEQALAQIFAQRAKERDALAAVSTAFAEVLPAKRGADAVAALTERFNALVQRDDSIPCRAALEAVQSLQRGMPAGEIDQSLQKYADFVARQHGLAAKHARRRN
;
A
#
# COMPACT_ATOMS: atom_id res chain seq x y z
N MET A 1 -21.48 -15.93 -53.68
CA MET A 1 -21.51 -16.50 -52.34
C MET A 1 -20.09 -16.39 -51.77
N SER A 2 -19.82 -15.35 -51.01
CA SER A 2 -18.48 -15.11 -50.44
C SER A 2 -18.44 -15.64 -49.02
N LYS A 3 -17.58 -16.58 -48.74
CA LYS A 3 -17.37 -17.13 -47.38
C LYS A 3 -16.32 -16.31 -46.64
N THR A 4 -16.78 -15.54 -45.66
CA THR A 4 -15.89 -14.84 -44.74
C THR A 4 -15.41 -15.84 -43.69
N ILE A 5 -14.11 -16.13 -43.67
CA ILE A 5 -13.46 -16.94 -42.65
C ILE A 5 -13.04 -15.98 -41.54
N SER A 6 -13.76 -16.00 -40.41
CA SER A 6 -13.33 -15.31 -39.17
C SER A 6 -12.22 -16.13 -38.50
N ALA A 7 -11.01 -15.66 -38.53
CA ALA A 7 -9.92 -16.20 -37.74
C ALA A 7 -10.07 -15.72 -36.28
N ALA A 8 -10.43 -16.65 -35.39
CA ALA A 8 -10.35 -16.42 -33.96
C ALA A 8 -8.88 -16.45 -33.54
N VAL A 9 -8.33 -15.29 -33.16
CA VAL A 9 -7.01 -15.22 -32.53
C VAL A 9 -7.18 -15.69 -31.10
N VAL A 10 -6.80 -16.94 -30.83
CA VAL A 10 -6.64 -17.45 -29.47
C VAL A 10 -5.31 -16.91 -28.96
N ILE A 11 -5.34 -15.85 -28.15
CA ILE A 11 -4.18 -15.43 -27.39
C ILE A 11 -4.02 -16.45 -26.26
N ALA A 12 -3.13 -17.42 -26.44
CA ALA A 12 -2.66 -18.29 -25.38
C ALA A 12 -1.86 -17.41 -24.39
N ALA A 13 -2.47 -17.05 -23.28
CA ALA A 13 -1.74 -16.52 -22.13
C ALA A 13 -0.83 -17.63 -21.63
N VAL A 14 0.47 -17.57 -21.98
CA VAL A 14 1.49 -18.39 -21.35
C VAL A 14 1.60 -17.88 -19.91
N ALA A 15 0.90 -18.54 -19.01
CA ALA A 15 1.08 -18.36 -17.59
C ALA A 15 2.51 -18.82 -17.25
N TYR A 16 3.41 -17.89 -17.10
CA TYR A 16 4.61 -18.12 -16.29
C TYR A 16 4.11 -18.28 -14.85
N ALA A 17 3.83 -19.51 -14.47
CA ALA A 17 3.64 -19.88 -13.08
C ALA A 17 5.03 -19.86 -12.41
N ALA A 18 5.60 -18.67 -12.19
CA ALA A 18 6.59 -18.53 -11.16
C ALA A 18 5.91 -18.98 -9.87
N ASP A 19 6.49 -19.92 -9.11
CA ASP A 19 5.94 -20.42 -7.86
C ASP A 19 5.78 -19.25 -6.90
N ILE A 20 4.58 -18.68 -6.85
CA ILE A 20 4.26 -17.60 -5.91
C ILE A 20 4.30 -18.24 -4.52
N PRO A 21 5.12 -17.72 -3.58
CA PRO A 21 5.35 -18.38 -2.30
C PRO A 21 4.22 -18.12 -1.29
N LEU A 22 3.00 -17.94 -1.78
CA LEU A 22 1.77 -17.84 -0.99
C LEU A 22 0.80 -18.94 -1.40
N LYS A 23 0.33 -19.70 -0.41
CA LYS A 23 -0.65 -20.76 -0.61
C LYS A 23 -2.03 -20.27 -0.19
N VAL A 24 -3.00 -20.45 -1.07
CA VAL A 24 -4.42 -20.25 -0.77
C VAL A 24 -4.98 -21.55 -0.20
N SER A 25 -5.75 -21.43 0.85
CA SER A 25 -6.57 -22.50 1.41
C SER A 25 -7.82 -21.89 2.06
N ASP A 26 -8.83 -22.75 2.30
CA ASP A 26 -10.02 -22.36 3.08
C ASP A 26 -10.73 -21.13 2.49
N VAL A 27 -11.17 -21.26 1.22
CA VAL A 27 -11.96 -20.23 0.54
C VAL A 27 -13.41 -20.35 0.96
N ALA A 28 -13.93 -19.37 1.70
CA ALA A 28 -15.34 -19.25 2.02
C ALA A 28 -16.00 -18.21 1.12
N THR A 29 -17.19 -18.52 0.62
CA THR A 29 -18.03 -17.65 -0.22
C THR A 29 -19.31 -17.27 0.50
N GLY A 30 -20.00 -16.22 0.05
CA GLY A 30 -21.22 -15.71 0.65
C GLY A 30 -21.03 -14.35 1.33
N ALA A 31 -21.90 -14.02 2.28
CA ALA A 31 -21.91 -12.70 2.92
C ALA A 31 -20.64 -12.39 3.73
N GLN A 32 -19.92 -13.41 4.21
CA GLN A 32 -18.66 -13.29 4.96
C GLN A 32 -17.55 -14.04 4.22
N SER A 33 -17.31 -13.64 2.99
CA SER A 33 -16.28 -14.25 2.16
C SER A 33 -14.90 -13.99 2.74
N HIS A 34 -14.07 -15.00 2.72
CA HIS A 34 -12.68 -14.90 3.15
C HIS A 34 -11.82 -15.97 2.51
N VAL A 35 -10.53 -15.77 2.58
CA VAL A 35 -9.51 -16.73 2.15
C VAL A 35 -8.43 -16.83 3.21
N ARG A 36 -7.87 -18.02 3.40
CA ARG A 36 -6.69 -18.22 4.24
C ARG A 36 -5.45 -18.22 3.36
N LEU A 37 -4.52 -17.30 3.62
CA LEU A 37 -3.20 -17.24 2.99
C LEU A 37 -2.14 -17.74 3.95
N THR A 38 -1.23 -18.58 3.43
CA THR A 38 -0.07 -19.08 4.16
C THR A 38 1.20 -18.69 3.40
N ASN A 39 2.14 -18.02 4.09
CA ASN A 39 3.45 -17.74 3.53
C ASN A 39 4.34 -19.00 3.55
N ALA A 40 4.65 -19.53 2.38
CA ALA A 40 5.55 -20.66 2.20
C ALA A 40 7.01 -20.24 1.87
N ALA A 41 7.29 -18.91 1.80
CA ALA A 41 8.66 -18.41 1.62
C ALA A 41 9.47 -18.50 2.92
N THR A 42 10.78 -18.36 2.79
CA THR A 42 11.72 -18.21 3.91
C THR A 42 11.85 -16.75 4.40
N GLN A 43 11.23 -15.81 3.71
CA GLN A 43 11.20 -14.37 4.02
C GLN A 43 9.77 -13.89 4.25
N PRO A 44 9.58 -12.76 4.97
CA PRO A 44 8.27 -12.12 5.06
C PRO A 44 7.74 -11.71 3.69
N VAL A 45 6.43 -11.90 3.46
CA VAL A 45 5.71 -11.31 2.33
C VAL A 45 5.15 -9.98 2.78
N THR A 46 5.48 -8.91 2.04
CA THR A 46 5.11 -7.53 2.38
C THR A 46 3.90 -7.03 1.61
N ALA A 47 3.65 -7.58 0.41
CA ALA A 47 2.46 -7.27 -0.36
C ALA A 47 2.03 -8.49 -1.19
N TRP A 48 0.73 -8.55 -1.50
CA TRP A 48 0.18 -9.58 -2.39
C TRP A 48 -1.08 -9.08 -3.10
N SER A 49 -1.37 -9.71 -4.24
CA SER A 49 -2.63 -9.51 -4.95
C SER A 49 -3.35 -10.84 -5.12
N LEU A 50 -4.66 -10.82 -4.87
CA LEU A 50 -5.57 -11.94 -5.07
C LEU A 50 -6.46 -11.64 -6.27
N ALA A 51 -6.77 -12.64 -7.09
CA ALA A 51 -7.80 -12.57 -8.10
C ALA A 51 -8.98 -13.45 -7.67
N ALA A 52 -10.14 -12.85 -7.44
CA ALA A 52 -11.39 -13.58 -7.32
C ALA A 52 -12.03 -13.69 -8.71
N THR A 53 -12.32 -14.91 -9.13
CA THR A 53 -12.93 -15.19 -10.43
C THR A 53 -14.30 -15.82 -10.23
N THR A 54 -15.30 -15.24 -10.88
CA THR A 54 -16.70 -15.69 -10.83
C THR A 54 -17.26 -15.90 -12.22
N GLN A 55 -18.25 -16.78 -12.35
CA GLN A 55 -19.00 -16.99 -13.58
C GLN A 55 -20.43 -16.48 -13.36
N ALA A 56 -20.86 -15.51 -14.14
CA ALA A 56 -22.22 -15.00 -14.13
C ALA A 56 -22.68 -14.74 -15.56
N ASP A 57 -23.90 -15.20 -15.91
CA ASP A 57 -24.50 -15.01 -17.23
C ASP A 57 -23.62 -15.46 -18.40
N GLY A 58 -22.86 -16.54 -18.21
CA GLY A 58 -21.91 -17.07 -19.22
C GLY A 58 -20.68 -16.20 -19.43
N ARG A 59 -20.43 -15.23 -18.54
CA ARG A 59 -19.26 -14.36 -18.57
C ARG A 59 -18.37 -14.62 -17.35
N THR A 60 -17.07 -14.48 -17.55
CA THR A 60 -16.08 -14.51 -16.48
C THR A 60 -15.87 -13.10 -15.96
N HIS A 61 -16.10 -12.88 -14.68
CA HIS A 61 -15.77 -11.66 -13.95
C HIS A 61 -14.55 -11.93 -13.08
N ARG A 62 -13.58 -11.02 -13.12
CA ARG A 62 -12.35 -11.10 -12.32
C ARG A 62 -12.18 -9.81 -11.53
N GLU A 63 -12.07 -9.95 -10.23
CA GLU A 63 -11.82 -8.87 -9.29
C GLU A 63 -10.46 -9.04 -8.62
N ILE A 64 -9.70 -7.95 -8.48
CA ILE A 64 -8.36 -8.00 -7.92
C ILE A 64 -8.34 -7.25 -6.58
N TYR A 65 -7.90 -7.96 -5.54
CA TYR A 65 -7.71 -7.43 -4.19
C TYR A 65 -6.20 -7.35 -3.91
N THR A 66 -5.72 -6.14 -3.66
CA THR A 66 -4.30 -5.91 -3.34
C THR A 66 -4.16 -5.46 -1.90
N VAL A 67 -3.28 -6.12 -1.17
CA VAL A 67 -2.89 -5.75 0.19
C VAL A 67 -1.40 -5.43 0.18
N ASP A 68 -1.03 -4.27 0.72
CA ASP A 68 0.36 -3.89 0.94
C ASP A 68 0.59 -3.58 2.42
N GLY A 69 1.04 -4.60 3.15
CA GLY A 69 1.32 -4.49 4.57
C GLY A 69 2.46 -3.55 4.90
N TYR A 70 3.31 -3.26 3.93
CA TYR A 70 4.35 -2.27 4.09
C TYR A 70 3.77 -0.84 4.16
N LEU A 71 2.77 -0.51 3.33
CA LEU A 71 2.15 0.81 3.36
C LEU A 71 1.44 1.06 4.69
N SER A 72 0.81 0.05 5.29
CA SER A 72 0.22 0.22 6.61
C SER A 72 1.26 0.39 7.71
N GLU A 73 2.46 -0.21 7.59
CA GLU A 73 3.56 0.02 8.52
C GLU A 73 4.11 1.46 8.47
N LEU A 74 4.01 2.16 7.33
CA LEU A 74 4.40 3.57 7.22
C LEU A 74 3.54 4.49 8.10
N THR A 75 2.32 4.08 8.41
CA THR A 75 1.41 4.83 9.28
C THR A 75 1.59 4.49 10.76
N HIS A 76 2.33 3.40 11.08
CA HIS A 76 2.64 3.03 12.46
C HIS A 76 3.58 4.06 13.11
N GLY A 77 3.23 4.48 14.30
CA GLY A 77 3.95 5.54 15.03
C GLY A 77 3.27 6.90 14.95
N LEU A 78 2.20 7.04 14.15
CA LEU A 78 1.28 8.16 14.30
C LEU A 78 0.42 7.94 15.55
N PRO A 79 0.13 8.98 16.34
CA PRO A 79 -0.78 8.89 17.48
C PRO A 79 -2.12 8.26 17.04
N GLY A 80 -2.50 7.15 17.69
CA GLY A 80 -3.76 6.45 17.38
C GLY A 80 -3.69 5.37 16.29
N ALA A 81 -2.55 5.13 15.65
CA ALA A 81 -2.38 4.00 14.74
C ALA A 81 -2.31 2.69 15.54
N ALA A 82 -3.15 1.70 15.17
CA ALA A 82 -3.09 0.37 15.77
C ALA A 82 -1.82 -0.36 15.29
N GLU A 83 -1.20 -1.14 16.20
CA GLU A 83 -0.07 -2.02 15.85
C GLU A 83 -0.56 -3.22 15.02
N HIS A 84 -0.88 -3.01 13.77
CA HIS A 84 -1.15 -4.09 12.84
C HIS A 84 0.11 -4.40 12.04
N ARG A 85 0.78 -5.47 12.37
CA ARG A 85 1.83 -6.02 11.49
C ARG A 85 1.14 -6.74 10.35
N GLU A 86 1.01 -6.09 9.22
CA GLU A 86 0.32 -6.66 8.05
C GLU A 86 1.22 -7.55 7.19
N ARG A 87 2.54 -7.57 7.45
CA ARG A 87 3.44 -8.54 6.82
C ARG A 87 3.06 -9.96 7.20
N LEU A 88 3.13 -10.86 6.25
CA LEU A 88 2.93 -12.28 6.49
C LEU A 88 4.28 -12.96 6.70
N MET A 89 4.59 -13.34 7.94
CA MET A 89 5.87 -13.94 8.31
C MET A 89 6.00 -15.37 7.75
N PRO A 90 7.23 -15.91 7.58
CA PRO A 90 7.43 -17.28 7.12
C PRO A 90 6.62 -18.29 7.92
N GLY A 91 5.88 -19.16 7.24
CA GLY A 91 5.00 -20.17 7.85
C GLY A 91 3.72 -19.62 8.48
N GLN A 92 3.55 -18.30 8.55
CA GLN A 92 2.33 -17.70 9.10
C GLN A 92 1.16 -17.88 8.15
N SER A 93 -0.02 -18.18 8.72
CA SER A 93 -1.30 -18.16 8.02
C SER A 93 -2.17 -17.02 8.53
N ARG A 94 -2.90 -16.36 7.62
CA ARG A 94 -3.83 -15.28 7.95
C ARG A 94 -5.12 -15.45 7.15
N GLN A 95 -6.24 -15.18 7.80
CA GLN A 95 -7.52 -15.05 7.16
C GLN A 95 -7.68 -13.62 6.62
N ILE A 96 -7.95 -13.50 5.33
CA ILE A 96 -8.14 -12.23 4.61
C ILE A 96 -9.63 -12.12 4.30
N PRO A 97 -10.35 -11.12 4.84
CA PRO A 97 -11.72 -10.86 4.46
C PRO A 97 -11.77 -10.37 3.00
N LEU A 98 -12.80 -10.77 2.30
CA LEU A 98 -13.09 -10.36 0.92
C LEU A 98 -14.49 -9.76 0.86
N GLU A 99 -14.76 -8.97 -0.17
CA GLU A 99 -16.13 -8.62 -0.52
C GLU A 99 -16.97 -9.88 -0.76
N PRO A 100 -18.30 -9.83 -0.58
CA PRO A 100 -19.15 -10.98 -0.76
C PRO A 100 -18.98 -11.65 -2.12
N LEU A 101 -18.53 -12.89 -2.13
CA LEU A 101 -18.32 -13.69 -3.33
C LEU A 101 -19.48 -14.67 -3.54
N PRO A 102 -19.98 -14.84 -4.77
CA PRO A 102 -21.00 -15.84 -5.07
C PRO A 102 -20.46 -17.26 -4.91
N ALA A 103 -21.37 -18.23 -4.71
CA ALA A 103 -21.00 -19.64 -4.67
C ALA A 103 -20.30 -20.05 -5.98
N GLY A 104 -19.25 -20.85 -5.86
CA GLY A 104 -18.43 -21.30 -7.00
C GLY A 104 -17.35 -20.30 -7.45
N ALA A 105 -17.19 -19.16 -6.76
CA ALA A 105 -16.05 -18.28 -6.96
C ALA A 105 -14.74 -19.00 -6.61
N THR A 106 -13.69 -18.75 -7.41
CA THR A 106 -12.32 -19.18 -7.11
C THR A 106 -11.46 -17.98 -6.71
N VAL A 107 -10.49 -18.20 -5.83
CA VAL A 107 -9.55 -17.16 -5.40
C VAL A 107 -8.14 -17.68 -5.55
N ASP A 108 -7.33 -16.97 -6.33
CA ASP A 108 -5.94 -17.30 -6.59
C ASP A 108 -5.01 -16.16 -6.19
N VAL A 109 -3.81 -16.47 -5.70
CA VAL A 109 -2.74 -15.48 -5.56
C VAL A 109 -2.14 -15.23 -6.93
N ILE A 110 -2.12 -13.99 -7.36
CA ILE A 110 -1.58 -13.60 -8.68
C ILE A 110 -0.25 -12.85 -8.59
N ALA A 111 0.06 -12.25 -7.44
CA ALA A 111 1.33 -11.57 -7.22
C ALA A 111 1.73 -11.57 -5.74
N ALA A 112 3.02 -11.56 -5.47
CA ALA A 112 3.59 -11.39 -4.14
C ALA A 112 4.90 -10.59 -4.19
N VAL A 113 5.16 -9.79 -3.14
CA VAL A 113 6.41 -9.04 -2.93
C VAL A 113 7.00 -9.44 -1.59
N LEU A 114 8.25 -9.86 -1.60
CA LEU A 114 9.02 -10.24 -0.42
C LEU A 114 9.69 -9.02 0.24
N ASP A 115 10.20 -9.19 1.45
CA ASP A 115 10.80 -8.10 2.25
C ASP A 115 12.08 -7.53 1.62
N ASP A 116 12.80 -8.32 0.86
CA ASP A 116 14.00 -7.87 0.13
C ASP A 116 13.68 -7.15 -1.20
N GLY A 117 12.40 -7.06 -1.58
CA GLY A 117 11.93 -6.46 -2.83
C GLY A 117 11.82 -7.42 -4.01
N THR A 118 12.15 -8.71 -3.81
CA THR A 118 11.87 -9.75 -4.81
C THR A 118 10.36 -9.81 -5.07
N ALA A 119 9.97 -9.83 -6.35
CA ALA A 119 8.57 -9.78 -6.76
C ALA A 119 8.29 -10.89 -7.76
N VAL A 120 7.21 -11.63 -7.54
CA VAL A 120 6.79 -12.78 -8.37
C VAL A 120 5.31 -12.71 -8.71
N GLY A 121 4.95 -13.06 -9.93
CA GLY A 121 3.57 -13.16 -10.39
C GLY A 121 3.20 -12.23 -11.53
N ASP A 122 1.94 -11.81 -11.57
CA ASP A 122 1.34 -10.99 -12.62
C ASP A 122 1.99 -9.60 -12.68
N GLU A 123 2.55 -9.24 -13.83
CA GLU A 123 3.29 -7.99 -14.03
C GLU A 123 2.41 -6.74 -13.84
N GLN A 124 1.14 -6.80 -14.19
CA GLN A 124 0.23 -5.66 -14.02
C GLN A 124 -0.09 -5.43 -12.53
N ALA A 125 -0.34 -6.50 -11.78
CA ALA A 125 -0.56 -6.43 -10.34
C ALA A 125 0.69 -5.92 -9.61
N LEU A 126 1.88 -6.42 -9.98
CA LEU A 126 3.15 -5.96 -9.44
C LEU A 126 3.40 -4.48 -9.76
N ALA A 127 3.16 -4.05 -11.00
CA ALA A 127 3.30 -2.65 -11.39
C ALA A 127 2.40 -1.71 -10.56
N GLN A 128 1.17 -2.13 -10.24
CA GLN A 128 0.27 -1.37 -9.37
C GLN A 128 0.81 -1.25 -7.94
N ILE A 129 1.31 -2.34 -7.35
CA ILE A 129 1.93 -2.32 -6.01
C ILE A 129 3.10 -1.33 -5.97
N PHE A 130 4.04 -1.44 -6.93
CA PHE A 130 5.22 -0.57 -6.93
C PHE A 130 4.89 0.88 -7.31
N ALA A 131 3.89 1.13 -8.15
CA ALA A 131 3.41 2.49 -8.44
C ALA A 131 2.83 3.15 -7.18
N GLN A 132 2.03 2.43 -6.38
CA GLN A 132 1.50 2.95 -5.13
C GLN A 132 2.62 3.22 -4.11
N ARG A 133 3.59 2.31 -3.97
CA ARG A 133 4.77 2.52 -3.11
C ARG A 133 5.61 3.73 -3.54
N ALA A 134 5.78 3.93 -4.85
CA ALA A 134 6.48 5.09 -5.38
C ALA A 134 5.73 6.39 -5.07
N LYS A 135 4.41 6.41 -5.22
CA LYS A 135 3.56 7.55 -4.86
C LYS A 135 3.71 7.92 -3.38
N GLU A 136 3.65 6.95 -2.48
CA GLU A 136 3.81 7.18 -1.03
C GLU A 136 5.22 7.68 -0.68
N ARG A 137 6.26 7.12 -1.30
CA ARG A 137 7.64 7.62 -1.17
C ARG A 137 7.75 9.08 -1.58
N ASP A 138 7.17 9.45 -2.72
CA ASP A 138 7.27 10.81 -3.27
C ASP A 138 6.49 11.81 -2.41
N ALA A 139 5.34 11.39 -1.85
CA ALA A 139 4.59 12.17 -0.89
C ALA A 139 5.38 12.41 0.42
N LEU A 140 6.01 11.36 0.97
CA LEU A 140 6.88 11.47 2.15
C LEU A 140 8.10 12.37 1.87
N ALA A 141 8.69 12.30 0.67
CA ALA A 141 9.78 13.18 0.25
C ALA A 141 9.32 14.65 0.25
N ALA A 142 8.14 14.95 -0.30
CA ALA A 142 7.60 16.30 -0.33
C ALA A 142 7.33 16.86 1.08
N VAL A 143 6.77 16.04 1.97
CA VAL A 143 6.55 16.42 3.38
C VAL A 143 7.89 16.63 4.09
N SER A 144 8.87 15.75 3.91
CA SER A 144 10.22 15.89 4.50
C SER A 144 10.91 17.16 4.04
N THR A 145 10.81 17.48 2.75
CA THR A 145 11.37 18.71 2.16
C THR A 145 10.73 19.96 2.79
N ALA A 146 9.41 19.98 2.98
CA ALA A 146 8.74 21.10 3.62
C ALA A 146 9.24 21.36 5.04
N PHE A 147 9.46 20.31 5.85
CA PHE A 147 10.08 20.45 7.16
C PHE A 147 11.52 20.97 7.08
N ALA A 148 12.35 20.41 6.19
CA ALA A 148 13.73 20.79 6.02
C ALA A 148 13.91 22.27 5.59
N GLU A 149 12.96 22.83 4.85
CA GLU A 149 12.98 24.23 4.43
C GLU A 149 12.45 25.19 5.50
N VAL A 150 11.44 24.78 6.27
CA VAL A 150 10.75 25.68 7.21
C VAL A 150 11.46 25.74 8.57
N LEU A 151 11.84 24.59 9.15
CA LEU A 151 12.35 24.53 10.51
C LEU A 151 13.67 25.28 10.76
N PRO A 152 14.61 25.40 9.81
CA PRO A 152 15.79 26.25 10.01
C PRO A 152 15.49 27.74 10.07
N ALA A 153 14.40 28.17 9.37
CA ALA A 153 14.10 29.59 9.18
C ALA A 153 13.02 30.13 10.14
N LYS A 154 12.16 29.25 10.69
CA LYS A 154 10.99 29.65 11.50
C LYS A 154 10.86 28.79 12.75
N ARG A 155 10.23 29.35 13.80
CA ARG A 155 10.03 28.72 15.10
C ARG A 155 8.60 28.89 15.60
N GLY A 156 8.15 28.04 16.51
CA GLY A 156 6.88 28.15 17.22
C GLY A 156 5.69 28.32 16.27
N ALA A 157 4.83 29.27 16.56
CA ALA A 157 3.63 29.54 15.79
C ALA A 157 3.91 29.90 14.32
N ASP A 158 5.01 30.59 14.03
CA ASP A 158 5.37 30.98 12.65
C ASP A 158 5.78 29.74 11.82
N ALA A 159 6.46 28.76 12.42
CA ALA A 159 6.76 27.50 11.78
C ALA A 159 5.49 26.69 11.50
N VAL A 160 4.58 26.62 12.47
CA VAL A 160 3.28 25.95 12.32
C VAL A 160 2.45 26.58 11.20
N ALA A 161 2.35 27.91 11.15
CA ALA A 161 1.61 28.62 10.10
C ALA A 161 2.18 28.33 8.71
N ALA A 162 3.52 28.42 8.56
CA ALA A 162 4.18 28.16 7.28
C ALA A 162 4.05 26.69 6.83
N LEU A 163 4.17 25.71 7.75
CA LEU A 163 3.97 24.31 7.44
C LEU A 163 2.52 24.00 7.08
N THR A 164 1.55 24.61 7.78
CA THR A 164 0.12 24.47 7.47
C THR A 164 -0.19 24.94 6.05
N GLU A 165 0.34 26.08 5.64
CA GLU A 165 0.18 26.60 4.27
C GLU A 165 0.77 25.61 3.24
N ARG A 166 2.00 25.14 3.47
CA ARG A 166 2.66 24.18 2.57
C ARG A 166 1.94 22.85 2.47
N PHE A 167 1.49 22.31 3.60
CA PHE A 167 0.78 21.00 3.60
C PHE A 167 -0.62 21.12 3.01
N ASN A 168 -1.32 22.24 3.17
CA ASN A 168 -2.55 22.49 2.42
C ASN A 168 -2.32 22.45 0.90
N ALA A 169 -1.25 23.10 0.41
CA ALA A 169 -0.91 23.06 -1.01
C ALA A 169 -0.52 21.65 -1.49
N LEU A 170 0.16 20.85 -0.65
CA LEU A 170 0.46 19.45 -0.95
C LEU A 170 -0.80 18.60 -1.04
N VAL A 171 -1.72 18.70 -0.08
CA VAL A 171 -3.00 17.96 -0.05
C VAL A 171 -3.87 18.30 -1.26
N GLN A 172 -3.92 19.58 -1.67
CA GLN A 172 -4.67 19.98 -2.88
C GLN A 172 -4.10 19.35 -4.16
N ARG A 173 -2.79 19.13 -4.22
CA ARG A 173 -2.11 18.53 -5.39
C ARG A 173 -2.12 17.01 -5.35
N ASP A 174 -1.95 16.44 -4.17
CA ASP A 174 -1.87 15.00 -3.92
C ASP A 174 -2.49 14.67 -2.56
N ASP A 175 -3.74 14.18 -2.59
CA ASP A 175 -4.50 13.78 -1.39
C ASP A 175 -4.02 12.41 -0.85
N SER A 176 -2.71 12.24 -0.72
CA SER A 176 -2.10 11.04 -0.14
C SER A 176 -2.15 11.03 1.38
N ILE A 177 -2.07 9.83 1.97
CA ILE A 177 -2.08 9.65 3.43
C ILE A 177 -0.95 10.46 4.10
N PRO A 178 0.32 10.46 3.64
CA PRO A 178 1.38 11.24 4.26
C PRO A 178 1.10 12.75 4.28
N CYS A 179 0.54 13.30 3.19
CA CYS A 179 0.24 14.73 3.10
C CYS A 179 -0.86 15.13 4.08
N ARG A 180 -1.95 14.34 4.16
CA ARG A 180 -3.04 14.59 5.12
C ARG A 180 -2.58 14.45 6.57
N ALA A 181 -1.86 13.37 6.88
CA ALA A 181 -1.35 13.13 8.23
C ALA A 181 -0.40 14.25 8.69
N ALA A 182 0.45 14.77 7.80
CA ALA A 182 1.33 15.89 8.11
C ALA A 182 0.54 17.17 8.40
N LEU A 183 -0.50 17.46 7.60
CA LEU A 183 -1.38 18.61 7.83
C LEU A 183 -2.10 18.50 9.19
N GLU A 184 -2.70 17.35 9.47
CA GLU A 184 -3.41 17.11 10.73
C GLU A 184 -2.47 17.20 11.94
N ALA A 185 -1.27 16.62 11.85
CA ALA A 185 -0.28 16.68 12.92
C ALA A 185 0.10 18.14 13.25
N VAL A 186 0.40 18.95 12.23
CA VAL A 186 0.78 20.35 12.43
C VAL A 186 -0.39 21.18 12.94
N GLN A 187 -1.61 20.99 12.43
CA GLN A 187 -2.80 21.67 12.92
C GLN A 187 -3.16 21.32 14.37
N SER A 188 -2.85 20.08 14.81
CA SER A 188 -3.07 19.67 16.19
C SER A 188 -2.20 20.45 17.18
N LEU A 189 -1.00 20.87 16.79
CA LEU A 189 -0.10 21.67 17.63
C LEU A 189 -0.63 23.07 17.89
N GLN A 190 -1.38 23.67 16.96
CA GLN A 190 -2.00 25.00 17.15
C GLN A 190 -3.08 25.02 18.23
N ARG A 191 -3.72 23.88 18.53
CA ARG A 191 -4.93 23.83 19.34
C ARG A 191 -4.72 23.71 20.85
N GLY A 192 -3.52 23.49 21.33
CA GLY A 192 -3.39 23.26 22.76
C GLY A 192 -1.98 23.08 23.33
N MET A 193 -0.94 23.31 22.54
CA MET A 193 0.42 23.07 23.00
C MET A 193 1.10 24.36 23.47
N PRO A 194 1.81 24.39 24.64
CA PRO A 194 2.62 25.52 25.07
C PRO A 194 3.67 25.87 24.01
N ALA A 195 3.91 27.19 23.82
CA ALA A 195 4.82 27.67 22.76
C ALA A 195 6.23 27.02 22.80
N GLY A 196 6.75 26.74 23.99
CA GLY A 196 8.06 26.10 24.15
C GLY A 196 8.13 24.61 23.75
N GLU A 197 6.97 23.95 23.61
CA GLU A 197 6.89 22.53 23.22
C GLU A 197 6.66 22.34 21.72
N ILE A 198 6.22 23.38 21.01
CA ILE A 198 5.91 23.33 19.58
C ILE A 198 7.15 22.93 18.78
N ASP A 199 8.27 23.60 18.96
CA ASP A 199 9.49 23.34 18.19
C ASP A 199 10.00 21.91 18.38
N GLN A 200 9.96 21.42 19.62
CA GLN A 200 10.35 20.04 19.92
C GLN A 200 9.43 19.01 19.24
N SER A 201 8.14 19.28 19.22
CA SER A 201 7.15 18.41 18.60
C SER A 201 7.26 18.41 17.09
N LEU A 202 7.48 19.58 16.47
CA LEU A 202 7.74 19.70 15.04
C LEU A 202 9.02 18.94 14.65
N GLN A 203 10.10 19.05 15.41
CA GLN A 203 11.34 18.34 15.14
C GLN A 203 11.16 16.82 15.24
N LYS A 204 10.49 16.32 16.30
CA LYS A 204 10.19 14.90 16.45
C LYS A 204 9.39 14.34 15.28
N TYR A 205 8.42 15.10 14.79
CA TYR A 205 7.61 14.68 13.65
C TYR A 205 8.40 14.74 12.33
N ALA A 206 9.24 15.76 12.13
CA ALA A 206 10.15 15.82 10.99
C ALA A 206 11.12 14.62 10.94
N ASP A 207 11.71 14.26 12.09
CA ASP A 207 12.57 13.09 12.23
C ASP A 207 11.81 11.77 11.94
N PHE A 208 10.56 11.69 12.39
CA PHE A 208 9.68 10.55 12.07
C PHE A 208 9.47 10.45 10.56
N VAL A 209 9.06 11.54 9.89
CA VAL A 209 8.82 11.57 8.44
C VAL A 209 10.09 11.21 7.66
N ALA A 210 11.25 11.72 8.06
CA ALA A 210 12.52 11.40 7.43
C ALA A 210 12.85 9.90 7.51
N ARG A 211 12.60 9.25 8.65
CA ARG A 211 12.75 7.79 8.80
C ARG A 211 11.77 7.03 7.91
N GLN A 212 10.49 7.44 7.86
CA GLN A 212 9.48 6.81 7.01
C GLN A 212 9.84 6.97 5.51
N HIS A 213 10.33 8.13 5.09
CA HIS A 213 10.81 8.33 3.72
C HIS A 213 11.98 7.39 3.39
N GLY A 214 12.94 7.21 4.31
CA GLY A 214 14.05 6.26 4.13
C GLY A 214 13.57 4.82 3.93
N LEU A 215 12.58 4.37 4.71
CA LEU A 215 11.95 3.07 4.56
C LEU A 215 11.20 2.96 3.22
N ALA A 216 10.39 3.97 2.86
CA ALA A 216 9.67 4.02 1.60
C ALA A 216 10.60 3.95 0.38
N ALA A 217 11.73 4.65 0.44
CA ALA A 217 12.74 4.61 -0.62
C ALA A 217 13.35 3.21 -0.81
N LYS A 218 13.55 2.47 0.30
CA LYS A 218 14.02 1.08 0.26
C LYS A 218 13.01 0.15 -0.42
N HIS A 219 11.71 0.24 -0.04
CA HIS A 219 10.69 -0.70 -0.47
C HIS A 219 9.96 -0.33 -1.77
N ALA A 220 10.16 0.89 -2.31
CA ALA A 220 9.67 1.26 -3.63
C ALA A 220 10.52 0.67 -4.78
N ARG A 221 11.65 0.02 -4.48
CA ARG A 221 12.52 -0.60 -5.48
C ARG A 221 12.17 -2.07 -5.65
N ARG A 222 11.84 -2.45 -6.88
CA ARG A 222 11.70 -3.85 -7.27
C ARG A 222 13.09 -4.49 -7.42
N ARG A 223 13.27 -5.70 -6.90
CA ARG A 223 14.38 -6.58 -7.24
C ARG A 223 13.86 -7.67 -8.18
N ASN A 224 14.54 -7.84 -9.28
CA ASN A 224 14.28 -8.91 -10.25
C ASN A 224 15.03 -10.17 -9.84
#